data_90452b21c552529142b5b1f1e80b6795
#
_entry.id   90452b21c552529142b5b1f1e80b6795
#
_cell.length_a   1.000
_cell.length_b   1.000
_cell.length_c   1.000
_cell.angle_alpha   90.00
_cell.angle_beta   90.00
_cell.angle_gamma   90.00
#
_symmetry.space_group_name_H-M   'P 1'
#
loop_
_entity.id
_entity.type
_entity.pdbx_description
1 polymer ?
#
loop_
_entity_poly.entity_id
_entity_poly.type
_entity_poly.pdbx_seq_one_letter_code
_entity_poly.pdbx_strand_id
1 'polypeptide(L)'
;MSLSVVISTKKIDKEFISILEKSSGVYKIEILPYENNGEHSLTEIYNMGLKDSTNEIVLFCHDDIKFDTKNWGRKLLNHFKKSDYGIIGVAGCRYLPTSAKWWELPPEMMGQVYHENEGKRWLSTYNRKFGSDILPAVLVDGLFFGINKNRIKESFDESIPGFHFYDLGFCVQNYLKGVKIGVISNIDITHLSMGQTNQEWEQNRINFSKRYKDSLPLLESIKFKELKFKKNKPLVSIIIPVYNYGKTLDTALTSVFDQTYQNLEIIIIDDGSTDPFTKLKLDNLDIPNTKIIRQKNGGPSNARNEGVKICSGEYILPLDSDDIMLPTYVEECVNTILRDKTISPVYCDTIHEGEMKGVEKRPEWSKERLIQGPFIVNCSMFSKEAFDSIGGFDESLKGWEDYDFWLRMMQKGYIGKRIAKPLFVYFHHEKEGTVSTIANQNMSELHKKILVKNKLIKDIPAYQPLKNNNSGFNIFT
;
A
#
# COMPACT_ATOMS: atom_id res chain seq x y z
N MET A 1 -3.68 3.23 -34.48
CA MET A 1 -2.69 4.13 -33.87
C MET A 1 -1.32 3.70 -34.36
N SER A 2 -0.49 4.64 -34.67
CA SER A 2 0.92 4.48 -35.04
C SER A 2 1.80 5.02 -33.91
N LEU A 3 3.10 4.74 -33.97
CA LEU A 3 4.03 5.00 -32.86
C LEU A 3 5.30 5.65 -33.43
N SER A 4 5.73 6.75 -32.81
CA SER A 4 7.07 7.29 -32.95
C SER A 4 7.94 6.87 -31.77
N VAL A 5 9.18 6.56 -31.98
CA VAL A 5 10.17 6.23 -30.95
C VAL A 5 11.34 7.22 -31.06
N VAL A 6 11.58 7.95 -29.98
CA VAL A 6 12.68 8.92 -29.86
C VAL A 6 13.79 8.33 -29.02
N ILE A 7 15.00 8.35 -29.49
CA ILE A 7 16.16 7.76 -28.83
C ILE A 7 17.32 8.77 -28.88
N SER A 8 17.90 9.07 -27.74
CA SER A 8 19.20 9.75 -27.65
C SER A 8 20.30 8.71 -27.52
N THR A 9 21.30 8.75 -28.38
CA THR A 9 22.38 7.76 -28.41
C THR A 9 23.72 8.40 -28.79
N LYS A 10 24.82 7.86 -28.27
CA LYS A 10 26.18 8.31 -28.70
C LYS A 10 26.50 7.94 -30.13
N LYS A 11 25.91 6.85 -30.64
CA LYS A 11 26.10 6.37 -31.99
C LYS A 11 24.89 5.56 -32.44
N ILE A 12 24.36 5.86 -33.60
CA ILE A 12 23.19 5.15 -34.15
C ILE A 12 23.56 3.69 -34.43
N ASP A 13 22.94 2.79 -33.69
CA ASP A 13 23.05 1.34 -33.86
C ASP A 13 21.90 0.82 -34.74
N LYS A 14 22.25 0.42 -35.98
CA LYS A 14 21.29 -0.13 -36.94
C LYS A 14 20.71 -1.46 -36.51
N GLU A 15 21.45 -2.26 -35.74
CA GLU A 15 20.95 -3.55 -35.20
C GLU A 15 19.89 -3.29 -34.15
N PHE A 16 20.16 -2.39 -33.21
CA PHE A 16 19.19 -1.98 -32.21
C PHE A 16 17.90 -1.44 -32.85
N ILE A 17 18.01 -0.57 -33.84
CA ILE A 17 16.84 -0.05 -34.58
C ILE A 17 16.06 -1.18 -35.25
N SER A 18 16.73 -2.13 -35.91
CA SER A 18 16.07 -3.29 -36.52
C SER A 18 15.36 -4.19 -35.51
N ILE A 19 15.92 -4.34 -34.32
CA ILE A 19 15.28 -5.09 -33.21
C ILE A 19 14.02 -4.36 -32.74
N LEU A 20 14.08 -3.04 -32.56
CA LEU A 20 12.92 -2.20 -32.17
C LEU A 20 11.78 -2.37 -33.21
N GLU A 21 12.06 -2.22 -34.46
CA GLU A 21 11.07 -2.37 -35.54
C GLU A 21 10.39 -3.75 -35.49
N LYS A 22 11.20 -4.82 -35.51
CA LYS A 22 10.71 -6.20 -35.56
C LYS A 22 9.95 -6.62 -34.30
N SER A 23 10.38 -6.18 -33.11
CA SER A 23 9.80 -6.59 -31.84
C SER A 23 8.56 -5.79 -31.43
N SER A 24 8.37 -4.58 -31.99
CA SER A 24 7.29 -3.66 -31.63
C SER A 24 5.90 -4.20 -31.95
N GLY A 25 5.74 -4.99 -33.00
CA GLY A 25 4.46 -5.45 -33.52
C GLY A 25 3.60 -4.34 -34.12
N VAL A 26 4.20 -3.16 -34.40
CA VAL A 26 3.55 -1.99 -35.02
C VAL A 26 3.92 -1.92 -36.48
N TYR A 27 2.92 -1.81 -37.36
CA TYR A 27 3.15 -1.63 -38.76
C TYR A 27 3.61 -0.18 -39.05
N LYS A 28 4.75 0.00 -39.70
CA LYS A 28 5.36 1.31 -39.99
C LYS A 28 5.58 2.17 -38.73
N ILE A 29 6.33 1.64 -37.77
CA ILE A 29 6.85 2.42 -36.66
C ILE A 29 7.81 3.49 -37.15
N GLU A 30 7.72 4.72 -36.66
CA GLU A 30 8.66 5.79 -36.92
C GLU A 30 9.73 5.78 -35.84
N ILE A 31 11.01 5.72 -36.20
CA ILE A 31 12.13 5.75 -35.26
C ILE A 31 12.97 6.97 -35.54
N LEU A 32 13.18 7.80 -34.53
CA LEU A 32 13.90 9.06 -34.54
C LEU A 32 15.11 8.97 -33.62
N PRO A 33 16.24 8.44 -34.11
CA PRO A 33 17.47 8.40 -33.31
C PRO A 33 18.24 9.72 -33.49
N TYR A 34 18.68 10.29 -32.36
CA TYR A 34 19.50 11.48 -32.28
C TYR A 34 20.89 11.12 -31.77
N GLU A 35 21.92 11.32 -32.56
CA GLU A 35 23.31 11.24 -32.08
C GLU A 35 23.60 12.43 -31.18
N ASN A 36 24.04 12.17 -29.97
CA ASN A 36 24.32 13.16 -28.94
C ASN A 36 25.53 12.72 -28.10
N ASN A 37 26.65 13.37 -28.32
CA ASN A 37 27.89 13.12 -27.58
C ASN A 37 28.09 14.11 -26.42
N GLY A 38 26.98 14.71 -25.94
CA GLY A 38 26.96 15.67 -24.86
C GLY A 38 26.84 17.13 -25.30
N GLU A 39 26.56 17.36 -26.60
CA GLU A 39 26.32 18.72 -27.13
C GLU A 39 24.99 19.30 -26.67
N HIS A 40 24.01 18.43 -26.40
CA HIS A 40 22.67 18.79 -25.98
C HIS A 40 22.28 18.06 -24.68
N SER A 41 21.44 18.70 -23.86
CA SER A 41 20.75 18.04 -22.77
C SER A 41 19.72 17.04 -23.30
N LEU A 42 19.30 16.10 -22.47
CA LEU A 42 18.29 15.13 -22.88
C LEU A 42 16.90 15.78 -23.08
N THR A 43 16.62 16.87 -22.34
CA THR A 43 15.42 17.68 -22.52
C THR A 43 15.35 18.33 -23.88
N GLU A 44 16.46 18.87 -24.39
CA GLU A 44 16.55 19.45 -25.76
C GLU A 44 16.32 18.37 -26.82
N ILE A 45 17.02 17.24 -26.72
CA ILE A 45 16.86 16.10 -27.65
C ILE A 45 15.41 15.59 -27.67
N TYR A 46 14.81 15.44 -26.54
CA TYR A 46 13.44 14.93 -26.46
C TYR A 46 12.39 15.94 -26.95
N ASN A 47 12.64 17.24 -26.80
CA ASN A 47 11.82 18.28 -27.43
C ASN A 47 11.98 18.31 -28.95
N MET A 48 13.19 18.09 -29.47
CA MET A 48 13.41 17.89 -30.94
C MET A 48 12.60 16.68 -31.43
N GLY A 49 12.69 15.54 -30.71
CA GLY A 49 11.93 14.36 -31.04
C GLY A 49 10.40 14.54 -30.96
N LEU A 50 9.90 15.31 -29.99
CA LEU A 50 8.50 15.71 -29.93
C LEU A 50 8.04 16.50 -31.14
N LYS A 51 8.85 17.45 -31.59
CA LYS A 51 8.56 18.30 -32.73
C LYS A 51 8.58 17.49 -34.02
N ASP A 52 9.59 16.63 -34.20
CA ASP A 52 9.84 15.91 -35.46
C ASP A 52 8.91 14.69 -35.60
N SER A 53 8.39 14.16 -34.49
CA SER A 53 7.48 12.99 -34.50
C SER A 53 6.16 13.29 -35.19
N THR A 54 5.77 12.41 -36.11
CA THR A 54 4.53 12.56 -36.90
C THR A 54 3.32 11.88 -36.25
N ASN A 55 3.54 10.98 -35.28
CA ASN A 55 2.48 10.22 -34.65
C ASN A 55 1.96 10.87 -33.33
N GLU A 56 0.71 10.57 -32.98
CA GLU A 56 0.08 11.02 -31.74
C GLU A 56 0.76 10.42 -30.50
N ILE A 57 1.17 9.16 -30.60
CA ILE A 57 1.85 8.46 -29.51
C ILE A 57 3.34 8.44 -29.79
N VAL A 58 4.11 8.96 -28.81
CA VAL A 58 5.56 9.02 -28.86
C VAL A 58 6.13 8.27 -27.67
N LEU A 59 7.05 7.35 -27.92
CA LEU A 59 7.83 6.65 -26.92
C LEU A 59 9.20 7.31 -26.79
N PHE A 60 9.64 7.59 -25.58
CA PHE A 60 11.01 7.90 -25.23
C PHE A 60 11.63 6.71 -24.54
N CYS A 61 12.81 6.30 -24.96
CA CYS A 61 13.53 5.21 -24.32
C CYS A 61 15.05 5.36 -24.44
N HIS A 62 15.75 4.74 -23.52
CA HIS A 62 17.21 4.64 -23.55
C HIS A 62 17.67 3.73 -24.70
N ASP A 63 18.92 3.89 -25.13
CA ASP A 63 19.57 3.06 -26.15
C ASP A 63 20.20 1.78 -25.60
N ASP A 64 20.25 1.64 -24.26
CA ASP A 64 20.79 0.49 -23.53
C ASP A 64 19.71 -0.41 -22.91
N ILE A 65 18.58 -0.57 -23.63
CA ILE A 65 17.49 -1.47 -23.19
C ILE A 65 17.29 -2.62 -24.18
N LYS A 66 16.86 -3.78 -23.65
CA LYS A 66 16.32 -4.90 -24.44
C LYS A 66 14.84 -5.04 -24.21
N PHE A 67 14.08 -5.30 -25.26
CA PHE A 67 12.64 -5.57 -25.17
C PHE A 67 12.41 -7.07 -25.01
N ASP A 68 12.08 -7.53 -23.82
CA ASP A 68 11.79 -8.94 -23.52
C ASP A 68 10.37 -9.33 -23.96
N THR A 69 9.47 -8.35 -23.99
CA THR A 69 8.08 -8.58 -24.42
C THR A 69 7.91 -8.40 -25.92
N LYS A 70 7.45 -9.45 -26.61
CA LYS A 70 7.04 -9.34 -28.02
C LYS A 70 5.81 -8.46 -28.19
N ASN A 71 5.75 -7.72 -29.31
CA ASN A 71 4.66 -6.78 -29.63
C ASN A 71 4.45 -5.69 -28.56
N TRP A 72 5.50 -5.27 -27.91
CA TRP A 72 5.49 -4.27 -26.84
C TRP A 72 4.84 -2.93 -27.30
N GLY A 73 5.13 -2.48 -28.52
CA GLY A 73 4.57 -1.25 -29.08
C GLY A 73 3.06 -1.34 -29.29
N ARG A 74 2.56 -2.50 -29.76
CA ARG A 74 1.11 -2.75 -29.88
C ARG A 74 0.42 -2.76 -28.50
N LYS A 75 1.09 -3.32 -27.48
CA LYS A 75 0.57 -3.30 -26.09
C LYS A 75 0.49 -1.87 -25.57
N LEU A 76 1.56 -1.06 -25.73
CA LEU A 76 1.57 0.35 -25.33
C LEU A 76 0.45 1.14 -26.02
N LEU A 77 0.31 1.03 -27.33
CA LEU A 77 -0.76 1.68 -28.09
C LEU A 77 -2.16 1.27 -27.60
N ASN A 78 -2.33 0.00 -27.19
CA ASN A 78 -3.59 -0.50 -26.67
C ASN A 78 -3.96 0.12 -25.31
N HIS A 79 -2.96 0.38 -24.46
CA HIS A 79 -3.17 1.10 -23.21
C HIS A 79 -3.66 2.54 -23.46
N PHE A 80 -2.99 3.28 -24.35
CA PHE A 80 -3.44 4.64 -24.71
C PHE A 80 -4.82 4.66 -25.36
N LYS A 81 -5.17 3.65 -26.15
CA LYS A 81 -6.50 3.54 -26.77
C LYS A 81 -7.62 3.30 -25.76
N LYS A 82 -7.34 2.53 -24.71
CA LYS A 82 -8.35 2.10 -23.72
C LYS A 82 -8.45 3.01 -22.49
N SER A 83 -7.59 4.01 -22.39
CA SER A 83 -7.51 4.89 -21.22
C SER A 83 -7.35 6.34 -21.64
N ASP A 84 -7.45 7.25 -20.68
CA ASP A 84 -7.24 8.69 -20.83
C ASP A 84 -5.89 9.18 -20.25
N TYR A 85 -4.95 8.27 -20.00
CA TYR A 85 -3.61 8.61 -19.55
C TYR A 85 -2.85 9.41 -20.61
N GLY A 86 -2.14 10.44 -20.18
CA GLY A 86 -1.25 11.24 -21.03
C GLY A 86 0.16 10.70 -21.08
N ILE A 87 0.62 10.04 -20.02
CA ILE A 87 1.98 9.50 -19.86
C ILE A 87 1.86 8.08 -19.30
N ILE A 88 2.57 7.11 -19.89
CA ILE A 88 2.58 5.71 -19.46
C ILE A 88 4.01 5.16 -19.51
N GLY A 89 4.52 4.65 -18.36
CA GLY A 89 5.83 4.00 -18.26
C GLY A 89 5.74 2.57 -17.72
N VAL A 90 6.89 1.91 -17.57
CA VAL A 90 7.01 0.55 -17.03
C VAL A 90 7.48 0.51 -15.59
N ALA A 91 8.04 1.61 -15.09
CA ALA A 91 8.44 1.84 -13.71
C ALA A 91 8.11 3.28 -13.30
N GLY A 92 7.91 3.52 -12.02
CA GLY A 92 7.60 4.84 -11.48
C GLY A 92 7.15 4.79 -10.03
N CYS A 93 6.48 5.83 -9.55
CA CYS A 93 5.98 5.86 -8.18
C CYS A 93 4.68 6.67 -8.04
N ARG A 94 3.95 6.38 -6.95
CA ARG A 94 2.78 7.17 -6.52
C ARG A 94 3.14 8.32 -5.58
N TYR A 95 4.32 8.28 -5.01
CA TYR A 95 4.79 9.29 -4.07
C TYR A 95 6.15 9.83 -4.49
N LEU A 96 6.23 11.14 -4.72
CA LEU A 96 7.49 11.84 -4.94
C LEU A 96 7.79 12.71 -3.71
N PRO A 97 8.81 12.36 -2.90
CA PRO A 97 9.16 13.11 -1.69
C PRO A 97 9.82 14.45 -2.02
N THR A 98 9.92 15.32 -1.00
CA THR A 98 10.64 16.60 -1.10
C THR A 98 12.13 16.43 -1.45
N SER A 99 12.70 15.26 -1.16
CA SER A 99 14.09 14.89 -1.56
C SER A 99 14.24 14.66 -3.05
N ALA A 100 13.15 14.51 -3.81
CA ALA A 100 13.11 14.08 -5.21
C ALA A 100 13.75 12.71 -5.51
N LYS A 101 13.94 11.88 -4.49
CA LYS A 101 14.37 10.47 -4.63
C LYS A 101 13.13 9.58 -4.67
N TRP A 102 12.57 9.36 -5.85
CA TRP A 102 11.31 8.62 -6.00
C TRP A 102 11.35 7.17 -5.51
N TRP A 103 12.55 6.60 -5.33
CA TRP A 103 12.77 5.27 -4.75
C TRP A 103 12.98 5.26 -3.21
N GLU A 104 12.88 6.41 -2.55
CA GLU A 104 13.08 6.53 -1.10
C GLU A 104 12.00 5.82 -0.28
N LEU A 105 10.82 5.62 -0.88
CA LEU A 105 9.70 4.93 -0.26
C LEU A 105 9.28 3.70 -1.10
N PRO A 106 9.95 2.53 -0.92
CA PRO A 106 9.70 1.34 -1.73
C PRO A 106 8.23 0.89 -1.83
N PRO A 107 7.38 0.99 -0.78
CA PRO A 107 5.97 0.64 -0.90
C PRO A 107 5.17 1.47 -1.93
N GLU A 108 5.64 2.67 -2.28
CA GLU A 108 4.99 3.55 -3.26
C GLU A 108 5.60 3.46 -4.66
N MET A 109 6.67 2.66 -4.83
CA MET A 109 7.24 2.36 -6.14
C MET A 109 6.38 1.34 -6.89
N MET A 110 6.36 1.43 -8.21
CA MET A 110 5.51 0.58 -9.07
C MET A 110 6.23 0.12 -10.32
N GLY A 111 5.79 -1.02 -10.85
CA GLY A 111 6.31 -1.59 -12.08
C GLY A 111 7.41 -2.62 -11.88
N GLN A 112 8.08 -2.97 -12.97
CA GLN A 112 9.19 -3.94 -12.95
C GLN A 112 10.16 -3.68 -14.10
N VAL A 113 11.46 -3.84 -13.80
CA VAL A 113 12.55 -3.74 -14.76
C VAL A 113 13.54 -4.86 -14.49
N TYR A 114 13.93 -5.59 -15.53
CA TYR A 114 15.09 -6.45 -15.47
C TYR A 114 16.36 -5.61 -15.62
N HIS A 115 17.39 -5.97 -14.91
CA HIS A 115 18.73 -5.41 -15.06
C HIS A 115 19.68 -6.50 -15.47
N GLU A 116 20.68 -6.17 -16.29
CA GLU A 116 21.75 -7.08 -16.70
C GLU A 116 23.08 -6.35 -16.60
N ASN A 117 23.99 -6.87 -15.79
CA ASN A 117 25.37 -6.35 -15.70
C ASN A 117 26.32 -7.52 -15.48
N GLU A 118 27.46 -7.52 -16.21
CA GLU A 118 28.52 -8.55 -16.13
C GLU A 118 27.98 -9.98 -16.24
N GLY A 119 26.98 -10.21 -17.09
CA GLY A 119 26.38 -11.51 -17.32
C GLY A 119 25.41 -11.97 -16.21
N LYS A 120 25.16 -11.16 -15.19
CA LYS A 120 24.12 -11.41 -14.19
C LYS A 120 22.87 -10.63 -14.54
N ARG A 121 21.73 -11.32 -14.55
CA ARG A 121 20.42 -10.72 -14.75
C ARG A 121 19.58 -10.88 -13.49
N TRP A 122 18.89 -9.80 -13.06
CA TRP A 122 17.97 -9.82 -11.92
C TRP A 122 16.74 -8.97 -12.21
N LEU A 123 15.67 -9.21 -11.50
CA LEU A 123 14.42 -8.47 -11.60
C LEU A 123 14.28 -7.52 -10.41
N SER A 124 14.11 -6.23 -10.69
CA SER A 124 13.63 -5.25 -9.74
C SER A 124 12.11 -5.15 -9.88
N THR A 125 11.40 -5.66 -8.90
CA THR A 125 9.92 -5.58 -8.85
C THR A 125 9.53 -4.63 -7.74
N TYR A 126 8.79 -3.61 -8.12
CA TYR A 126 8.27 -2.59 -7.22
C TYR A 126 6.77 -2.80 -7.11
N ASN A 127 6.27 -2.90 -5.92
CA ASN A 127 4.87 -3.09 -5.53
C ASN A 127 3.97 -3.83 -6.54
N ARG A 128 3.39 -4.96 -6.15
CA ARG A 128 2.64 -5.85 -7.06
C ARG A 128 1.25 -5.30 -7.38
N LYS A 129 0.75 -5.63 -8.57
CA LYS A 129 -0.58 -5.39 -9.11
C LYS A 129 -1.70 -5.54 -8.11
N PHE A 130 -2.55 -4.55 -8.07
CA PHE A 130 -3.92 -4.65 -7.59
C PHE A 130 -4.87 -4.54 -8.79
N GLY A 131 -5.01 -5.61 -9.56
CA GLY A 131 -6.09 -5.81 -10.52
C GLY A 131 -6.30 -4.81 -11.67
N SER A 132 -5.46 -3.77 -11.78
CA SER A 132 -5.54 -2.75 -12.83
C SER A 132 -4.49 -2.99 -13.91
N ASP A 133 -4.86 -2.78 -15.18
CA ASP A 133 -3.89 -2.81 -16.28
C ASP A 133 -2.91 -1.62 -16.26
N ILE A 134 -3.32 -0.49 -15.67
CA ILE A 134 -2.51 0.72 -15.48
C ILE A 134 -2.66 1.17 -14.03
N LEU A 135 -1.54 1.35 -13.33
CA LEU A 135 -1.50 1.87 -11.97
C LEU A 135 -1.28 3.39 -12.02
N PRO A 136 -2.15 4.22 -11.39
CA PRO A 136 -1.96 5.66 -11.32
C PRO A 136 -0.66 6.03 -10.62
N ALA A 137 0.05 7.02 -11.16
CA ALA A 137 1.37 7.44 -10.71
C ALA A 137 1.51 8.97 -10.71
N VAL A 138 2.46 9.51 -9.96
CA VAL A 138 2.88 10.91 -10.08
C VAL A 138 4.02 11.07 -11.09
N LEU A 139 4.79 10.01 -11.29
CA LEU A 139 5.87 9.99 -12.29
C LEU A 139 6.16 8.57 -12.81
N VAL A 140 6.81 8.53 -13.95
CA VAL A 140 7.42 7.33 -14.53
C VAL A 140 8.91 7.55 -14.72
N ASP A 141 9.68 6.46 -14.66
CA ASP A 141 11.12 6.43 -14.90
C ASP A 141 11.42 6.68 -16.39
N GLY A 142 12.45 7.45 -16.66
CA GLY A 142 12.86 7.87 -17.99
C GLY A 142 13.35 6.75 -18.91
N LEU A 143 13.64 5.58 -18.37
CA LEU A 143 14.14 4.42 -19.09
C LEU A 143 13.24 4.00 -20.26
N PHE A 144 11.92 4.05 -20.04
CA PHE A 144 10.90 3.73 -21.05
C PHE A 144 9.57 4.38 -20.64
N PHE A 145 9.13 5.38 -21.39
CA PHE A 145 7.80 5.93 -21.22
C PHE A 145 7.20 6.46 -22.52
N GLY A 146 5.94 6.17 -22.74
CA GLY A 146 5.15 6.70 -23.86
C GLY A 146 4.32 7.89 -23.43
N ILE A 147 4.06 8.79 -24.38
CA ILE A 147 3.17 9.92 -24.18
C ILE A 147 2.12 10.00 -25.28
N ASN A 148 0.99 10.63 -24.97
CA ASN A 148 0.01 11.07 -25.96
C ASN A 148 0.14 12.58 -26.14
N LYS A 149 0.58 13.05 -27.29
CA LYS A 149 0.82 14.47 -27.62
C LYS A 149 -0.42 15.36 -27.42
N ASN A 150 -1.60 14.81 -27.62
CA ASN A 150 -2.87 15.55 -27.47
C ASN A 150 -3.31 15.69 -26.00
N ARG A 151 -2.69 14.92 -25.06
CA ARG A 151 -3.08 14.88 -23.65
C ARG A 151 -2.06 15.52 -22.72
N ILE A 152 -0.78 15.58 -23.11
CA ILE A 152 0.23 16.33 -22.36
C ILE A 152 -0.08 17.84 -22.43
N LYS A 153 0.41 18.58 -21.44
CA LYS A 153 0.22 20.04 -21.30
C LYS A 153 1.51 20.81 -21.35
N GLU A 154 2.64 20.15 -21.10
CA GLU A 154 3.99 20.71 -21.11
C GLU A 154 4.94 19.82 -21.90
N SER A 155 5.92 20.47 -22.55
CA SER A 155 7.10 19.83 -23.12
C SER A 155 8.19 19.61 -22.07
N PHE A 156 9.32 19.06 -22.45
CA PHE A 156 10.47 18.93 -21.56
C PHE A 156 11.04 20.31 -21.21
N ASP A 157 11.42 20.47 -19.94
CA ASP A 157 11.97 21.72 -19.45
C ASP A 157 13.47 21.82 -19.72
N GLU A 158 13.85 22.55 -20.75
CA GLU A 158 15.23 22.71 -21.20
C GLU A 158 16.14 23.46 -20.18
N SER A 159 15.57 24.01 -19.12
CA SER A 159 16.37 24.53 -18.01
C SER A 159 16.90 23.46 -17.06
N ILE A 160 16.49 22.21 -17.25
CA ILE A 160 17.06 21.03 -16.55
C ILE A 160 18.23 20.53 -17.40
N PRO A 161 19.48 20.71 -16.93
CA PRO A 161 20.66 20.41 -17.72
C PRO A 161 21.01 18.92 -17.70
N GLY A 162 21.79 18.49 -18.68
CA GLY A 162 22.42 17.17 -18.73
C GLY A 162 21.43 16.02 -19.00
N PHE A 163 21.66 14.90 -18.30
CA PHE A 163 20.97 13.63 -18.57
C PHE A 163 20.11 13.15 -17.40
N HIS A 164 19.90 13.97 -16.37
CA HIS A 164 19.20 13.60 -15.15
C HIS A 164 17.99 14.51 -14.90
N PHE A 165 16.95 13.98 -14.23
CA PHE A 165 15.73 14.70 -13.84
C PHE A 165 14.86 15.23 -14.99
N TYR A 166 15.15 14.91 -16.22
CA TYR A 166 14.31 15.27 -17.39
C TYR A 166 12.92 14.62 -17.30
N ASP A 167 12.88 13.36 -16.87
CA ASP A 167 11.70 12.53 -16.69
C ASP A 167 10.87 13.03 -15.49
N LEU A 168 11.51 13.29 -14.34
CA LEU A 168 10.85 13.86 -13.17
C LEU A 168 10.27 15.25 -13.50
N GLY A 169 11.04 16.11 -14.16
CA GLY A 169 10.60 17.45 -14.56
C GLY A 169 9.37 17.40 -15.46
N PHE A 170 9.44 16.57 -16.49
CA PHE A 170 8.35 16.37 -17.43
C PHE A 170 7.09 15.81 -16.75
N CYS A 171 7.25 14.80 -15.90
CA CYS A 171 6.14 14.20 -15.18
C CYS A 171 5.50 15.19 -14.20
N VAL A 172 6.30 15.87 -13.35
CA VAL A 172 5.79 16.80 -12.33
C VAL A 172 5.02 17.95 -12.98
N GLN A 173 5.55 18.58 -14.04
CA GLN A 173 4.87 19.69 -14.72
C GLN A 173 3.53 19.27 -15.30
N ASN A 174 3.48 18.11 -15.93
CA ASN A 174 2.26 17.57 -16.52
C ASN A 174 1.25 17.11 -15.45
N TYR A 175 1.71 16.46 -14.38
CA TYR A 175 0.88 16.03 -13.26
C TYR A 175 0.19 17.22 -12.58
N LEU A 176 0.93 18.29 -12.29
CA LEU A 176 0.39 19.52 -11.71
C LEU A 176 -0.67 20.21 -12.59
N LYS A 177 -0.68 19.93 -13.89
CA LYS A 177 -1.70 20.40 -14.85
C LYS A 177 -2.82 19.38 -15.11
N GLY A 178 -2.90 18.33 -14.27
CA GLY A 178 -3.96 17.33 -14.30
C GLY A 178 -3.80 16.26 -15.38
N VAL A 179 -2.61 16.10 -15.94
CA VAL A 179 -2.30 15.00 -16.87
C VAL A 179 -2.21 13.70 -16.08
N LYS A 180 -2.98 12.68 -16.47
CA LYS A 180 -2.89 11.36 -15.86
C LYS A 180 -1.62 10.65 -16.26
N ILE A 181 -0.88 10.17 -15.28
CA ILE A 181 0.36 9.41 -15.42
C ILE A 181 0.14 8.00 -14.87
N GLY A 182 0.66 6.98 -15.52
CA GLY A 182 0.47 5.60 -15.08
C GLY A 182 1.60 4.66 -15.40
N VAL A 183 1.68 3.58 -14.63
CA VAL A 183 2.66 2.50 -14.80
C VAL A 183 1.94 1.24 -15.23
N ILE A 184 2.50 0.55 -16.23
CA ILE A 184 2.04 -0.74 -16.75
C ILE A 184 3.03 -1.85 -16.38
N SER A 185 2.54 -3.09 -16.26
CA SER A 185 3.35 -4.24 -15.83
C SER A 185 3.31 -5.40 -16.83
N ASN A 186 2.84 -5.18 -18.06
CA ASN A 186 2.73 -6.22 -19.10
C ASN A 186 3.70 -6.02 -20.27
N ILE A 187 4.64 -5.08 -20.11
CA ILE A 187 5.79 -4.88 -20.98
C ILE A 187 7.05 -5.04 -20.13
N ASP A 188 7.80 -6.09 -20.40
CA ASP A 188 9.07 -6.38 -19.75
C ASP A 188 10.21 -5.85 -20.58
N ILE A 189 11.14 -5.17 -19.95
CA ILE A 189 12.38 -4.66 -20.51
C ILE A 189 13.57 -5.02 -19.65
N THR A 190 14.74 -5.17 -20.25
CA THR A 190 16.01 -5.32 -19.54
C THR A 190 16.87 -4.09 -19.76
N HIS A 191 17.30 -3.45 -18.69
CA HIS A 191 18.26 -2.34 -18.69
C HIS A 191 19.69 -2.89 -18.57
N LEU A 192 20.57 -2.48 -19.48
CA LEU A 192 21.91 -3.03 -19.60
C LEU A 192 22.96 -2.26 -18.82
N SER A 193 22.59 -1.18 -18.16
CA SER A 193 23.46 -0.39 -17.30
C SER A 193 22.92 -0.25 -15.91
N MET A 194 23.81 0.19 -15.00
CA MET A 194 23.44 0.59 -13.63
C MET A 194 23.40 2.10 -13.57
N GLY A 195 22.25 2.66 -13.24
CA GLY A 195 22.15 4.09 -12.97
C GLY A 195 23.16 4.52 -11.89
N GLN A 196 23.89 5.61 -12.14
CA GLN A 196 24.87 6.15 -11.17
C GLN A 196 24.36 7.46 -10.60
N THR A 197 24.42 7.59 -9.28
CA THR A 197 24.19 8.85 -8.57
C THR A 197 25.56 9.52 -8.35
N ASN A 198 26.00 10.27 -9.37
CA ASN A 198 27.25 11.03 -9.32
C ASN A 198 27.01 12.45 -8.75
N GLN A 199 28.07 13.26 -8.74
CA GLN A 199 28.01 14.64 -8.22
C GLN A 199 27.05 15.52 -9.06
N GLU A 200 27.00 15.34 -10.37
CA GLU A 200 26.08 16.04 -11.27
C GLU A 200 24.63 15.68 -10.96
N TRP A 201 24.34 14.38 -10.75
CA TRP A 201 23.03 13.91 -10.35
C TRP A 201 22.60 14.57 -9.04
N GLU A 202 23.48 14.63 -8.03
CA GLU A 202 23.13 15.23 -6.73
C GLU A 202 22.88 16.75 -6.85
N GLN A 203 23.66 17.45 -7.68
CA GLN A 203 23.42 18.87 -7.94
C GLN A 203 22.09 19.11 -8.63
N ASN A 204 21.75 18.30 -9.64
CA ASN A 204 20.48 18.37 -10.34
C ASN A 204 19.31 18.05 -9.40
N ARG A 205 19.47 17.08 -8.49
CA ARG A 205 18.51 16.76 -7.44
C ARG A 205 18.20 17.94 -6.53
N ILE A 206 19.25 18.61 -6.03
CA ILE A 206 19.11 19.79 -5.17
C ILE A 206 18.39 20.92 -5.92
N ASN A 207 18.78 21.18 -7.14
CA ASN A 207 18.16 22.21 -8.00
C ASN A 207 16.68 21.90 -8.26
N PHE A 208 16.37 20.63 -8.57
CA PHE A 208 15.02 20.16 -8.76
C PHE A 208 14.16 20.31 -7.50
N SER A 209 14.64 19.82 -6.37
CA SER A 209 13.92 19.94 -5.09
C SER A 209 13.67 21.39 -4.70
N LYS A 210 14.62 22.28 -4.94
CA LYS A 210 14.48 23.71 -4.70
C LYS A 210 13.44 24.36 -5.63
N ARG A 211 13.44 23.96 -6.91
CA ARG A 211 12.51 24.48 -7.93
C ARG A 211 11.06 24.13 -7.61
N TYR A 212 10.83 22.87 -7.23
CA TYR A 212 9.49 22.33 -6.95
C TYR A 212 9.14 22.29 -5.46
N LYS A 213 9.85 23.05 -4.60
CA LYS A 213 9.69 23.03 -3.13
C LYS A 213 8.24 23.26 -2.65
N ASP A 214 7.49 24.10 -3.37
CA ASP A 214 6.10 24.45 -3.02
C ASP A 214 5.08 23.46 -3.60
N SER A 215 5.52 22.56 -4.48
CA SER A 215 4.69 21.51 -5.09
C SER A 215 4.95 20.12 -4.51
N LEU A 216 6.13 19.91 -3.93
CA LEU A 216 6.50 18.65 -3.31
C LEU A 216 6.16 18.64 -1.81
N PRO A 217 5.82 17.49 -1.24
CA PRO A 217 5.72 16.18 -1.87
C PRO A 217 4.45 16.01 -2.70
N LEU A 218 4.49 15.09 -3.69
CA LEU A 218 3.33 14.70 -4.50
C LEU A 218 2.90 13.28 -4.13
N LEU A 219 1.60 13.05 -4.10
CA LEU A 219 1.01 11.73 -3.84
C LEU A 219 -0.21 11.52 -4.75
N GLU A 220 -0.20 10.43 -5.51
CA GLU A 220 -1.37 9.94 -6.25
C GLU A 220 -2.21 9.04 -5.35
N SER A 221 -3.46 9.42 -5.13
CA SER A 221 -4.39 8.70 -4.28
C SER A 221 -4.93 7.44 -4.96
N ILE A 222 -5.10 6.36 -4.19
CA ILE A 222 -5.85 5.20 -4.64
C ILE A 222 -7.34 5.56 -4.66
N LYS A 223 -8.01 5.23 -5.78
CA LYS A 223 -9.46 5.32 -5.86
C LYS A 223 -10.08 3.99 -5.45
N PHE A 224 -10.86 4.02 -4.41
CA PHE A 224 -11.62 2.86 -3.94
C PHE A 224 -12.99 2.80 -4.59
N LYS A 225 -13.51 1.57 -4.75
CA LYS A 225 -14.89 1.37 -5.25
C LYS A 225 -15.87 1.81 -4.17
N GLU A 226 -17.04 2.29 -4.61
CA GLU A 226 -18.14 2.60 -3.68
C GLU A 226 -18.66 1.33 -3.00
N LEU A 227 -18.85 1.38 -1.68
CA LEU A 227 -19.45 0.31 -0.91
C LEU A 227 -20.96 0.22 -1.19
N LYS A 228 -21.48 -0.99 -1.33
CA LYS A 228 -22.89 -1.23 -1.70
C LYS A 228 -23.74 -1.52 -0.46
N PHE A 229 -24.44 -0.51 0.06
CA PHE A 229 -25.36 -0.66 1.17
C PHE A 229 -26.59 -1.50 0.83
N LYS A 230 -26.93 -2.43 1.73
CA LYS A 230 -28.17 -3.24 1.64
C LYS A 230 -28.98 -3.06 2.93
N LYS A 231 -30.14 -2.42 2.84
CA LYS A 231 -31.05 -2.13 3.97
C LYS A 231 -31.38 -3.35 4.87
N ASN A 232 -31.36 -4.55 4.32
CA ASN A 232 -31.79 -5.79 5.01
C ASN A 232 -30.59 -6.58 5.58
N LYS A 233 -29.40 -6.01 5.61
CA LYS A 233 -28.20 -6.63 6.20
C LYS A 233 -27.67 -5.73 7.33
N PRO A 234 -27.14 -6.28 8.42
CA PRO A 234 -26.52 -5.49 9.49
C PRO A 234 -25.41 -4.61 8.93
N LEU A 235 -25.28 -3.39 9.43
CA LEU A 235 -24.14 -2.54 9.14
C LEU A 235 -22.95 -2.95 10.04
N VAL A 236 -21.78 -3.13 9.43
CA VAL A 236 -20.54 -3.40 10.16
C VAL A 236 -19.64 -2.18 10.05
N SER A 237 -19.19 -1.68 11.20
CA SER A 237 -18.22 -0.57 11.27
C SER A 237 -16.81 -1.11 11.39
N ILE A 238 -15.97 -0.81 10.39
CA ILE A 238 -14.54 -1.11 10.42
C ILE A 238 -13.84 0.10 11.04
N ILE A 239 -13.22 -0.09 12.21
CA ILE A 239 -12.50 0.96 12.93
C ILE A 239 -11.00 0.79 12.70
N ILE A 240 -10.37 1.79 12.07
CA ILE A 240 -8.95 1.73 11.71
C ILE A 240 -8.19 2.82 12.47
N PRO A 241 -7.51 2.48 13.59
CA PRO A 241 -6.59 3.40 14.25
C PRO A 241 -5.32 3.57 13.41
N VAL A 242 -4.85 4.81 13.26
CA VAL A 242 -3.65 5.15 12.49
C VAL A 242 -2.74 6.04 13.34
N TYR A 243 -1.49 5.62 13.53
CA TYR A 243 -0.45 6.45 14.10
C TYR A 243 0.88 6.20 13.41
N ASN A 244 1.26 7.07 12.46
CA ASN A 244 2.49 6.97 11.65
C ASN A 244 2.58 5.70 10.76
N TYR A 245 1.44 5.11 10.37
CA TYR A 245 1.33 3.89 9.56
C TYR A 245 0.76 4.16 8.15
N GLY A 246 0.98 5.35 7.60
CA GLY A 246 0.52 5.70 6.24
C GLY A 246 1.03 4.77 5.14
N LYS A 247 2.19 4.12 5.34
CA LYS A 247 2.80 3.20 4.36
C LYS A 247 2.01 1.91 4.13
N THR A 248 1.30 1.44 5.15
CA THR A 248 0.54 0.18 5.12
C THR A 248 -0.97 0.41 4.96
N LEU A 249 -1.44 1.62 5.25
CA LEU A 249 -2.86 1.98 5.28
C LEU A 249 -3.61 1.62 3.99
N ASP A 250 -3.00 1.80 2.81
CA ASP A 250 -3.65 1.44 1.53
C ASP A 250 -3.90 -0.07 1.42
N THR A 251 -3.00 -0.89 1.95
CA THR A 251 -3.15 -2.35 1.95
C THR A 251 -4.29 -2.77 2.88
N ALA A 252 -4.35 -2.19 4.08
CA ALA A 252 -5.45 -2.42 5.01
C ALA A 252 -6.79 -2.00 4.39
N LEU A 253 -6.89 -0.79 3.83
CA LEU A 253 -8.09 -0.29 3.15
C LEU A 253 -8.49 -1.16 1.96
N THR A 254 -7.53 -1.56 1.12
CA THR A 254 -7.81 -2.47 -0.01
C THR A 254 -8.46 -3.75 0.48
N SER A 255 -7.99 -4.31 1.60
CA SER A 255 -8.56 -5.52 2.18
C SER A 255 -10.01 -5.34 2.67
N VAL A 256 -10.39 -4.13 3.07
CA VAL A 256 -11.77 -3.78 3.43
C VAL A 256 -12.66 -3.70 2.18
N PHE A 257 -12.19 -3.06 1.11
CA PHE A 257 -12.95 -2.93 -0.14
C PHE A 257 -13.08 -4.25 -0.91
N ASP A 258 -12.17 -5.18 -0.71
CA ASP A 258 -12.19 -6.52 -1.31
C ASP A 258 -13.09 -7.51 -0.55
N GLN A 259 -13.71 -7.10 0.57
CA GLN A 259 -14.64 -7.95 1.30
C GLN A 259 -15.86 -8.32 0.44
N THR A 260 -16.30 -9.58 0.51
CA THR A 260 -17.55 -10.05 -0.12
C THR A 260 -18.79 -9.43 0.52
N TYR A 261 -18.70 -9.09 1.82
CA TYR A 261 -19.72 -8.35 2.54
C TYR A 261 -19.53 -6.85 2.34
N GLN A 262 -20.49 -6.19 1.72
CA GLN A 262 -20.37 -4.79 1.28
C GLN A 262 -21.13 -3.78 2.15
N ASN A 263 -21.91 -4.23 3.16
CA ASN A 263 -22.64 -3.31 4.04
C ASN A 263 -21.76 -2.81 5.17
N LEU A 264 -20.76 -2.03 4.79
CA LEU A 264 -19.67 -1.54 5.64
C LEU A 264 -19.69 -0.02 5.74
N GLU A 265 -19.36 0.53 6.89
CA GLU A 265 -18.81 1.88 7.04
C GLU A 265 -17.36 1.79 7.52
N ILE A 266 -16.55 2.76 7.13
CA ILE A 266 -15.13 2.83 7.50
C ILE A 266 -14.92 4.07 8.35
N ILE A 267 -14.26 3.90 9.50
CA ILE A 267 -13.92 4.99 10.40
C ILE A 267 -12.43 4.92 10.67
N ILE A 268 -11.72 5.91 10.18
CA ILE A 268 -10.27 6.05 10.37
C ILE A 268 -10.04 7.06 11.50
N ILE A 269 -9.28 6.67 12.50
CA ILE A 269 -8.88 7.56 13.59
C ILE A 269 -7.38 7.83 13.50
N ASP A 270 -7.03 9.03 13.05
CA ASP A 270 -5.65 9.53 13.13
C ASP A 270 -5.33 9.91 14.58
N ASP A 271 -4.64 9.04 15.27
CA ASP A 271 -4.25 9.20 16.67
C ASP A 271 -3.02 10.12 16.83
N GLY A 272 -3.06 11.28 16.18
CA GLY A 272 -2.05 12.31 16.27
C GLY A 272 -0.76 11.97 15.54
N SER A 273 -0.85 11.45 14.32
CA SER A 273 0.32 11.14 13.49
C SER A 273 1.24 12.34 13.33
N THR A 274 2.54 12.09 13.48
CA THR A 274 3.62 13.07 13.32
C THR A 274 4.37 12.91 12.00
N ASP A 275 4.35 11.71 11.42
CA ASP A 275 4.97 11.37 10.15
C ASP A 275 4.34 12.17 8.99
N PRO A 276 5.14 12.95 8.22
CA PRO A 276 4.63 13.78 7.13
C PRO A 276 3.94 13.00 6.03
N PHE A 277 4.41 11.79 5.71
CA PHE A 277 3.80 10.95 4.70
C PHE A 277 2.41 10.46 5.13
N THR A 278 2.26 10.01 6.39
CA THR A 278 0.97 9.60 6.95
C THR A 278 -0.04 10.74 6.91
N LYS A 279 0.37 11.96 7.31
CA LYS A 279 -0.48 13.16 7.25
C LYS A 279 -0.93 13.46 5.82
N LEU A 280 0.02 13.52 4.89
CA LEU A 280 -0.27 13.77 3.47
C LEU A 280 -1.23 12.72 2.91
N LYS A 281 -1.03 11.45 3.26
CA LYS A 281 -1.91 10.37 2.81
C LYS A 281 -3.33 10.55 3.34
N LEU A 282 -3.49 10.81 4.63
CA LEU A 282 -4.80 11.06 5.26
C LEU A 282 -5.49 12.32 4.71
N ASP A 283 -4.74 13.36 4.33
CA ASP A 283 -5.26 14.59 3.71
C ASP A 283 -5.79 14.34 2.29
N ASN A 284 -5.22 13.37 1.59
CA ASN A 284 -5.57 13.05 0.20
C ASN A 284 -6.46 11.81 0.06
N LEU A 285 -6.90 11.19 1.16
CA LEU A 285 -7.83 10.07 1.09
C LEU A 285 -9.22 10.56 0.69
N ASP A 286 -9.64 10.17 -0.50
CA ASP A 286 -11.02 10.37 -1.00
C ASP A 286 -11.72 9.00 -1.08
N ILE A 287 -12.35 8.62 0.03
CA ILE A 287 -12.99 7.32 0.17
C ILE A 287 -14.48 7.52 0.47
N PRO A 288 -15.38 7.09 -0.43
CA PRO A 288 -16.82 7.16 -0.19
C PRO A 288 -17.23 6.45 1.12
N ASN A 289 -18.15 7.05 1.87
CA ASN A 289 -18.70 6.48 3.12
C ASN A 289 -17.65 6.23 4.22
N THR A 290 -16.56 7.01 4.23
CA THR A 290 -15.51 6.94 5.23
C THR A 290 -15.47 8.22 6.07
N LYS A 291 -15.36 8.07 7.38
CA LYS A 291 -15.12 9.17 8.32
C LYS A 291 -13.66 9.14 8.74
N ILE A 292 -12.97 10.27 8.61
CA ILE A 292 -11.59 10.45 9.12
C ILE A 292 -11.64 11.44 10.26
N ILE A 293 -11.26 10.99 11.46
CA ILE A 293 -11.21 11.81 12.68
C ILE A 293 -9.75 11.94 13.10
N ARG A 294 -9.37 13.15 13.47
CA ARG A 294 -8.03 13.44 14.01
C ARG A 294 -8.11 13.80 15.46
N GLN A 295 -7.26 13.20 16.25
CA GLN A 295 -7.17 13.46 17.68
C GLN A 295 -5.73 13.63 18.15
N LYS A 296 -5.54 14.08 19.38
CA LYS A 296 -4.25 14.01 20.06
C LYS A 296 -3.97 12.56 20.41
N ASN A 297 -2.72 12.13 20.25
CA ASN A 297 -2.33 10.75 20.54
C ASN A 297 -2.78 10.32 21.94
N GLY A 298 -3.65 9.33 21.97
CA GLY A 298 -4.23 8.70 23.16
C GLY A 298 -3.96 7.19 23.22
N GLY A 299 -3.32 6.64 22.19
CA GLY A 299 -3.05 5.21 22.05
C GLY A 299 -4.20 4.41 21.41
N PRO A 300 -3.95 3.14 21.06
CA PRO A 300 -4.88 2.33 20.27
C PRO A 300 -6.23 2.09 20.95
N SER A 301 -6.27 1.93 22.28
CA SER A 301 -7.53 1.81 23.05
C SER A 301 -8.41 3.04 22.91
N ASN A 302 -7.83 4.23 23.08
CA ASN A 302 -8.54 5.50 22.96
C ASN A 302 -9.02 5.71 21.51
N ALA A 303 -8.18 5.47 20.52
CA ALA A 303 -8.55 5.60 19.12
C ALA A 303 -9.72 4.67 18.73
N ARG A 304 -9.69 3.41 19.18
CA ARG A 304 -10.81 2.47 18.97
C ARG A 304 -12.09 2.93 19.68
N ASN A 305 -11.98 3.40 20.92
CA ASN A 305 -13.12 3.92 21.67
C ASN A 305 -13.78 5.13 20.96
N GLU A 306 -12.97 6.10 20.51
CA GLU A 306 -13.47 7.25 19.75
C GLU A 306 -14.14 6.81 18.43
N GLY A 307 -13.57 5.84 17.73
CA GLY A 307 -14.18 5.28 16.54
C GLY A 307 -15.55 4.65 16.80
N VAL A 308 -15.69 3.88 17.89
CA VAL A 308 -16.96 3.25 18.26
C VAL A 308 -18.01 4.28 18.71
N LYS A 309 -17.63 5.38 19.35
CA LYS A 309 -18.56 6.46 19.75
C LYS A 309 -19.31 7.08 18.56
N ILE A 310 -18.66 7.15 17.38
CA ILE A 310 -19.21 7.81 16.19
C ILE A 310 -19.73 6.84 15.13
N CYS A 311 -19.57 5.54 15.36
CA CYS A 311 -20.01 4.51 14.41
C CYS A 311 -21.53 4.35 14.42
N SER A 312 -22.05 3.90 13.27
CA SER A 312 -23.47 3.63 13.08
C SER A 312 -23.78 2.12 13.00
N GLY A 313 -22.73 1.28 12.90
CA GLY A 313 -22.84 -0.16 12.74
C GLY A 313 -23.35 -0.88 13.97
N GLU A 314 -24.12 -1.91 13.76
CA GLU A 314 -24.59 -2.85 14.78
C GLU A 314 -23.44 -3.75 15.28
N TYR A 315 -22.50 -4.04 14.39
CA TYR A 315 -21.29 -4.81 14.66
C TYR A 315 -20.05 -3.99 14.38
N ILE A 316 -19.02 -4.21 15.18
CA ILE A 316 -17.74 -3.52 15.14
C ILE A 316 -16.65 -4.52 14.80
N LEU A 317 -15.75 -4.14 13.92
CA LEU A 317 -14.55 -4.90 13.61
C LEU A 317 -13.34 -3.96 13.58
N PRO A 318 -12.50 -3.96 14.62
CA PRO A 318 -11.24 -3.23 14.58
C PRO A 318 -10.30 -3.84 13.54
N LEU A 319 -9.59 -3.01 12.80
CA LEU A 319 -8.54 -3.43 11.88
C LEU A 319 -7.35 -2.49 12.08
N ASP A 320 -6.22 -3.03 12.49
CA ASP A 320 -5.00 -2.22 12.58
C ASP A 320 -4.50 -1.86 11.19
N SER A 321 -3.90 -0.66 11.05
CA SER A 321 -3.57 -0.06 9.74
C SER A 321 -2.42 -0.74 8.99
N ASP A 322 -1.85 -1.80 9.55
CA ASP A 322 -0.78 -2.65 9.01
C ASP A 322 -1.23 -4.11 8.78
N ASP A 323 -2.48 -4.45 9.12
CA ASP A 323 -3.03 -5.78 8.99
C ASP A 323 -3.99 -5.92 7.79
N ILE A 324 -4.35 -7.17 7.44
CA ILE A 324 -5.16 -7.48 6.25
C ILE A 324 -6.27 -8.47 6.61
N MET A 325 -7.48 -8.21 6.13
CA MET A 325 -8.60 -9.15 6.14
C MET A 325 -8.72 -9.87 4.80
N LEU A 326 -8.84 -11.21 4.80
CA LEU A 326 -9.14 -11.93 3.57
C LEU A 326 -10.60 -11.74 3.13
N PRO A 327 -10.92 -11.86 1.84
CA PRO A 327 -12.18 -11.35 1.26
C PRO A 327 -13.49 -11.83 1.89
N THR A 328 -13.53 -13.01 2.54
CA THR A 328 -14.75 -13.56 3.14
C THR A 328 -14.86 -13.33 4.64
N TYR A 329 -13.89 -12.67 5.27
CA TYR A 329 -13.82 -12.60 6.73
C TYR A 329 -15.06 -11.93 7.35
N VAL A 330 -15.45 -10.77 6.88
CA VAL A 330 -16.62 -10.06 7.42
C VAL A 330 -17.91 -10.83 7.19
N GLU A 331 -18.08 -11.47 6.04
CA GLU A 331 -19.27 -12.28 5.72
C GLU A 331 -19.39 -13.49 6.66
N GLU A 332 -18.29 -14.20 6.90
CA GLU A 332 -18.24 -15.33 7.83
C GLU A 332 -18.54 -14.89 9.27
N CYS A 333 -18.00 -13.75 9.69
CA CYS A 333 -18.29 -13.17 11.02
C CYS A 333 -19.77 -12.83 11.16
N VAL A 334 -20.39 -12.11 10.21
CA VAL A 334 -21.80 -11.75 10.24
C VAL A 334 -22.67 -12.99 10.23
N ASN A 335 -22.40 -13.96 9.37
CA ASN A 335 -23.16 -15.21 9.32
C ASN A 335 -23.07 -16.01 10.63
N THR A 336 -21.97 -15.88 11.36
CA THR A 336 -21.78 -16.55 12.66
C THR A 336 -22.56 -15.86 13.78
N ILE A 337 -22.43 -14.54 13.88
CA ILE A 337 -23.05 -13.78 14.97
C ILE A 337 -24.60 -13.71 14.85
N LEU A 338 -25.13 -13.77 13.64
CA LEU A 338 -26.57 -13.77 13.40
C LEU A 338 -27.26 -15.07 13.87
N ARG A 339 -26.52 -16.15 14.09
CA ARG A 339 -27.08 -17.43 14.58
C ARG A 339 -27.45 -17.37 16.05
N ASP A 340 -26.73 -16.58 16.82
CA ASP A 340 -26.94 -16.41 18.24
C ASP A 340 -26.39 -15.04 18.69
N LYS A 341 -27.26 -14.18 19.22
CA LYS A 341 -26.90 -12.83 19.67
C LYS A 341 -25.99 -12.79 20.88
N THR A 342 -25.82 -13.89 21.59
CA THR A 342 -24.87 -14.02 22.69
C THR A 342 -23.44 -14.22 22.22
N ILE A 343 -23.25 -14.49 20.92
CA ILE A 343 -21.92 -14.65 20.30
C ILE A 343 -21.27 -13.29 20.15
N SER A 344 -20.23 -13.04 20.94
CA SER A 344 -19.35 -11.87 20.90
C SER A 344 -18.12 -12.16 21.76
N PRO A 345 -16.89 -12.19 21.23
CA PRO A 345 -16.48 -11.92 19.84
C PRO A 345 -16.58 -13.12 18.89
N VAL A 346 -16.52 -12.82 17.59
CA VAL A 346 -16.23 -13.79 16.53
C VAL A 346 -14.81 -13.56 16.04
N TYR A 347 -13.98 -14.61 16.04
CA TYR A 347 -12.56 -14.56 15.67
C TYR A 347 -12.19 -15.70 14.74
N CYS A 348 -11.04 -15.63 14.07
CA CYS A 348 -10.59 -16.63 13.12
C CYS A 348 -9.13 -17.07 13.38
N ASP A 349 -8.66 -18.05 12.63
CA ASP A 349 -7.24 -18.42 12.57
C ASP A 349 -6.46 -17.28 11.90
N THR A 350 -5.18 -17.14 12.27
CA THR A 350 -4.32 -16.02 11.85
C THR A 350 -3.23 -16.51 10.92
N ILE A 351 -3.01 -15.78 9.84
CA ILE A 351 -1.81 -15.88 9.01
C ILE A 351 -0.81 -14.87 9.56
N HIS A 352 0.39 -15.31 9.83
CA HIS A 352 1.51 -14.44 10.21
C HIS A 352 2.38 -14.16 8.99
N GLU A 353 2.71 -12.89 8.76
CA GLU A 353 3.58 -12.41 7.70
C GLU A 353 4.65 -11.45 8.26
N GLY A 354 5.69 -11.19 7.48
CA GLY A 354 6.83 -10.38 7.91
C GLY A 354 7.95 -11.22 8.48
N GLU A 355 8.46 -10.89 9.67
CA GLU A 355 9.54 -11.63 10.35
C GLU A 355 9.12 -13.06 10.76
N MET A 356 7.89 -13.23 11.16
CA MET A 356 7.31 -14.56 11.43
C MET A 356 6.34 -14.90 10.30
N LYS A 357 6.39 -16.16 9.84
CA LYS A 357 5.50 -16.64 8.77
C LYS A 357 4.85 -17.95 9.18
N GLY A 358 3.58 -18.11 8.82
CA GLY A 358 2.86 -19.35 9.04
C GLY A 358 1.39 -19.13 9.36
N VAL A 359 0.66 -20.22 9.61
CA VAL A 359 -0.74 -20.18 10.00
C VAL A 359 -0.88 -20.64 11.43
N GLU A 360 -1.42 -19.77 12.29
CA GLU A 360 -1.77 -20.13 13.66
C GLU A 360 -3.24 -20.51 13.76
N LYS A 361 -3.49 -21.76 14.17
CA LYS A 361 -4.83 -22.23 14.50
C LYS A 361 -5.18 -21.79 15.92
N ARG A 362 -6.16 -20.88 16.05
CA ARG A 362 -6.63 -20.41 17.34
C ARG A 362 -7.40 -21.51 18.09
N PRO A 363 -7.33 -21.56 19.42
CA PRO A 363 -8.14 -22.51 20.21
C PRO A 363 -9.65 -22.25 20.04
N GLU A 364 -10.45 -23.28 20.24
CA GLU A 364 -11.88 -23.10 20.44
C GLU A 364 -12.13 -22.31 21.75
N TRP A 365 -13.24 -21.57 21.76
CA TRP A 365 -13.62 -20.79 22.90
C TRP A 365 -13.84 -21.63 24.16
N SER A 366 -13.21 -21.24 25.27
CA SER A 366 -13.62 -21.63 26.62
C SER A 366 -13.20 -20.53 27.60
N LYS A 367 -13.98 -20.39 28.70
CA LYS A 367 -13.68 -19.43 29.77
C LYS A 367 -12.33 -19.71 30.40
N GLU A 368 -12.09 -21.00 30.71
CA GLU A 368 -10.87 -21.49 31.35
C GLU A 368 -9.65 -21.18 30.48
N ARG A 369 -9.75 -21.39 29.15
CA ARG A 369 -8.68 -21.10 28.23
C ARG A 369 -8.40 -19.61 28.11
N LEU A 370 -9.45 -18.77 28.10
CA LEU A 370 -9.29 -17.32 28.04
C LEU A 370 -8.62 -16.78 29.30
N ILE A 371 -8.98 -17.30 30.49
CA ILE A 371 -8.34 -16.91 31.77
C ILE A 371 -6.84 -17.32 31.77
N GLN A 372 -6.46 -18.39 31.12
CA GLN A 372 -5.06 -18.83 31.03
C GLN A 372 -4.17 -17.94 30.17
N GLY A 373 -4.72 -17.14 29.25
CA GLY A 373 -3.97 -16.22 28.43
C GLY A 373 -4.68 -15.79 27.15
N PRO A 374 -4.17 -14.76 26.47
CA PRO A 374 -4.75 -14.23 25.24
C PRO A 374 -4.66 -15.25 24.10
N PHE A 375 -5.73 -15.40 23.35
CA PHE A 375 -5.76 -16.16 22.09
C PHE A 375 -6.72 -15.60 21.07
N ILE A 376 -7.51 -14.60 21.43
CA ILE A 376 -8.42 -13.89 20.53
C ILE A 376 -7.69 -12.65 20.05
N VAL A 377 -7.57 -12.50 18.72
CA VAL A 377 -6.90 -11.35 18.12
C VAL A 377 -7.75 -10.09 18.22
N ASN A 378 -7.09 -8.94 18.18
CA ASN A 378 -7.78 -7.66 18.19
C ASN A 378 -8.77 -7.51 17.03
N CYS A 379 -8.39 -7.93 15.81
CA CYS A 379 -9.27 -7.94 14.64
C CYS A 379 -10.33 -9.05 14.75
N SER A 380 -11.23 -8.91 15.74
CA SER A 380 -12.36 -9.82 15.99
C SER A 380 -13.65 -9.02 16.03
N MET A 381 -14.71 -9.56 15.40
CA MET A 381 -16.00 -8.87 15.33
C MET A 381 -16.77 -9.00 16.65
N PHE A 382 -17.35 -7.92 17.11
CA PHE A 382 -18.23 -7.89 18.30
C PHE A 382 -19.45 -6.99 18.07
N SER A 383 -20.49 -7.18 18.85
CA SER A 383 -21.67 -6.29 18.80
C SER A 383 -21.40 -4.97 19.54
N LYS A 384 -21.98 -3.88 19.02
CA LYS A 384 -21.93 -2.58 19.71
C LYS A 384 -22.56 -2.66 21.09
N GLU A 385 -23.63 -3.44 21.26
CA GLU A 385 -24.26 -3.69 22.56
C GLU A 385 -23.28 -4.30 23.57
N ALA A 386 -22.47 -5.30 23.13
CA ALA A 386 -21.46 -5.90 24.00
C ALA A 386 -20.39 -4.88 24.41
N PHE A 387 -19.92 -4.04 23.48
CA PHE A 387 -18.99 -2.97 23.76
C PHE A 387 -19.54 -1.98 24.81
N ASP A 388 -20.75 -1.49 24.59
CA ASP A 388 -21.41 -0.51 25.47
C ASP A 388 -21.62 -1.10 26.87
N SER A 389 -21.96 -2.41 26.97
CA SER A 389 -22.21 -3.10 28.24
C SER A 389 -21.00 -3.22 29.16
N ILE A 390 -19.79 -3.13 28.59
CA ILE A 390 -18.52 -3.25 29.36
C ILE A 390 -17.75 -1.95 29.45
N GLY A 391 -18.23 -0.88 28.77
CA GLY A 391 -17.62 0.45 28.80
C GLY A 391 -16.39 0.62 27.91
N GLY A 392 -16.26 -0.18 26.83
CA GLY A 392 -15.19 -0.05 25.85
C GLY A 392 -13.84 -0.62 26.26
N PHE A 393 -12.79 -0.25 25.51
CA PHE A 393 -11.40 -0.62 25.83
C PHE A 393 -10.86 0.20 27.00
N ASP A 394 -10.02 -0.41 27.83
CA ASP A 394 -9.35 0.30 28.94
C ASP A 394 -8.13 1.07 28.44
N GLU A 395 -8.22 2.39 28.44
CA GLU A 395 -7.19 3.30 27.96
C GLU A 395 -5.96 3.39 28.88
N SER A 396 -6.06 2.86 30.09
CA SER A 396 -4.94 2.84 31.05
C SER A 396 -3.96 1.69 30.78
N LEU A 397 -4.33 0.71 29.96
CA LEU A 397 -3.50 -0.43 29.61
C LEU A 397 -2.59 -0.10 28.44
N LYS A 398 -1.30 -0.42 28.60
CA LYS A 398 -0.30 -0.30 27.53
C LYS A 398 0.07 -1.69 27.01
N GLY A 399 -0.81 -2.25 26.19
CA GLY A 399 -0.74 -3.60 25.65
C GLY A 399 -1.73 -4.56 26.31
N TRP A 400 -2.12 -5.57 25.54
CA TRP A 400 -3.12 -6.57 25.90
C TRP A 400 -4.49 -5.96 26.31
N GLU A 401 -4.78 -4.78 25.80
CA GLU A 401 -6.05 -4.11 25.99
C GLU A 401 -7.22 -4.90 25.39
N ASP A 402 -6.96 -5.63 24.31
CA ASP A 402 -7.88 -6.57 23.69
C ASP A 402 -8.15 -7.79 24.59
N TYR A 403 -7.12 -8.32 25.26
CA TYR A 403 -7.28 -9.41 26.20
C TYR A 403 -8.16 -9.01 27.39
N ASP A 404 -7.93 -7.85 27.98
CA ASP A 404 -8.79 -7.30 29.03
C ASP A 404 -10.24 -7.13 28.56
N PHE A 405 -10.40 -6.63 27.34
CA PHE A 405 -11.69 -6.41 26.71
C PHE A 405 -12.47 -7.72 26.55
N TRP A 406 -11.82 -8.81 26.07
CA TRP A 406 -12.45 -10.11 25.94
C TRP A 406 -12.79 -10.76 27.29
N LEU A 407 -11.96 -10.58 28.30
CA LEU A 407 -12.27 -11.04 29.67
C LEU A 407 -13.51 -10.35 30.24
N ARG A 408 -13.66 -9.04 30.04
CA ARG A 408 -14.83 -8.29 30.51
C ARG A 408 -16.10 -8.69 29.76
N MET A 409 -16.03 -8.97 28.47
CA MET A 409 -17.15 -9.55 27.70
C MET A 409 -17.54 -10.93 28.21
N MET A 410 -16.58 -11.82 28.45
CA MET A 410 -16.80 -13.13 29.05
C MET A 410 -17.54 -13.01 30.41
N GLN A 411 -17.13 -12.08 31.27
CA GLN A 411 -17.76 -11.86 32.59
C GLN A 411 -19.21 -11.36 32.47
N LYS A 412 -19.57 -10.69 31.35
CA LYS A 412 -20.94 -10.27 31.06
C LYS A 412 -21.79 -11.39 30.44
N GLY A 413 -21.21 -12.57 30.18
CA GLY A 413 -21.91 -13.74 29.65
C GLY A 413 -21.82 -13.91 28.13
N TYR A 414 -21.09 -13.05 27.42
CA TYR A 414 -20.87 -13.23 26.00
C TYR A 414 -19.96 -14.44 25.73
N ILE A 415 -20.19 -15.09 24.61
CA ILE A 415 -19.50 -16.32 24.19
C ILE A 415 -18.71 -16.07 22.93
N GLY A 416 -17.40 -16.30 22.96
CA GLY A 416 -16.57 -16.21 21.76
C GLY A 416 -16.84 -17.37 20.79
N LYS A 417 -16.75 -17.11 19.49
CA LYS A 417 -16.88 -18.16 18.46
C LYS A 417 -15.75 -18.08 17.45
N ARG A 418 -15.05 -19.21 17.30
CA ARG A 418 -14.00 -19.36 16.30
C ARG A 418 -14.56 -19.71 14.93
N ILE A 419 -14.04 -19.06 13.89
CA ILE A 419 -14.12 -19.51 12.49
C ILE A 419 -12.83 -20.28 12.20
N ALA A 420 -12.94 -21.59 11.97
CA ALA A 420 -11.79 -22.47 11.72
C ALA A 420 -11.23 -22.29 10.28
N LYS A 421 -10.92 -21.06 9.91
CA LYS A 421 -10.33 -20.65 8.63
C LYS A 421 -9.32 -19.51 8.89
N PRO A 422 -8.16 -19.48 8.19
CA PRO A 422 -7.21 -18.38 8.30
C PRO A 422 -7.70 -17.22 7.43
N LEU A 423 -8.38 -16.24 8.04
CA LEU A 423 -9.03 -15.12 7.35
C LEU A 423 -8.48 -13.74 7.74
N PHE A 424 -7.50 -13.72 8.60
CA PHE A 424 -6.82 -12.50 9.06
C PHE A 424 -5.31 -12.66 8.93
N VAL A 425 -4.64 -11.65 8.39
CA VAL A 425 -3.17 -11.59 8.24
C VAL A 425 -2.63 -10.57 9.23
N TYR A 426 -1.82 -11.04 10.16
CA TYR A 426 -1.10 -10.22 11.13
C TYR A 426 0.34 -9.99 10.66
N PHE A 427 0.75 -8.72 10.55
CA PHE A 427 2.06 -8.37 10.04
C PHE A 427 3.06 -8.12 11.18
N HIS A 428 4.15 -8.88 11.19
CA HIS A 428 5.26 -8.72 12.13
C HIS A 428 6.32 -7.77 11.57
N HIS A 429 6.51 -6.62 12.22
CA HIS A 429 7.49 -5.61 11.83
C HIS A 429 8.80 -5.78 12.61
N GLU A 430 9.93 -5.51 11.95
CA GLU A 430 11.29 -5.52 12.54
C GLU A 430 11.53 -4.45 13.62
N LYS A 431 10.54 -3.62 13.94
CA LYS A 431 10.72 -2.47 14.82
C LYS A 431 10.65 -2.86 16.29
N GLU A 432 11.74 -2.60 17.02
CA GLU A 432 11.71 -2.48 18.47
C GLU A 432 10.75 -1.35 18.89
N GLY A 433 10.00 -1.56 19.98
CA GLY A 433 9.15 -0.52 20.57
C GLY A 433 7.69 -0.49 20.10
N THR A 434 7.21 -1.50 19.36
CA THR A 434 5.76 -1.65 19.14
C THR A 434 5.05 -2.01 20.45
N VAL A 435 3.74 -1.67 20.55
CA VAL A 435 2.93 -2.02 21.74
C VAL A 435 2.99 -3.53 22.02
N SER A 436 2.96 -4.36 20.98
CA SER A 436 3.07 -5.82 21.09
C SER A 436 4.44 -6.26 21.61
N THR A 437 5.54 -5.64 21.16
CA THR A 437 6.89 -5.99 21.63
C THR A 437 7.10 -5.63 23.10
N ILE A 438 6.62 -4.46 23.52
CA ILE A 438 6.69 -4.01 24.92
C ILE A 438 5.83 -4.91 25.82
N ALA A 439 4.62 -5.26 25.39
CA ALA A 439 3.73 -6.16 26.12
C ALA A 439 4.34 -7.55 26.28
N ASN A 440 5.01 -8.07 25.25
CA ASN A 440 5.64 -9.40 25.27
C ASN A 440 6.87 -9.47 26.20
N GLN A 441 7.57 -8.38 26.45
CA GLN A 441 8.69 -8.34 27.41
C GLN A 441 8.23 -8.52 28.87
N ASN A 442 6.97 -8.15 29.17
CA ASN A 442 6.42 -8.18 30.55
C ASN A 442 5.16 -9.06 30.66
N MET A 443 5.04 -10.11 29.84
CA MET A 443 3.83 -10.94 29.72
C MET A 443 3.23 -11.40 31.04
N SER A 444 4.06 -11.98 31.91
CA SER A 444 3.56 -12.56 33.17
C SER A 444 3.03 -11.50 34.16
N GLU A 445 3.70 -10.36 34.23
CA GLU A 445 3.29 -9.25 35.08
C GLU A 445 1.99 -8.61 34.55
N LEU A 446 1.92 -8.38 33.26
CA LEU A 446 0.76 -7.80 32.60
C LEU A 446 -0.45 -8.73 32.70
N HIS A 447 -0.27 -10.03 32.48
CA HIS A 447 -1.30 -11.06 32.67
C HIS A 447 -1.84 -11.03 34.09
N LYS A 448 -0.95 -11.09 35.11
CA LYS A 448 -1.33 -11.02 36.50
C LYS A 448 -2.09 -9.73 36.83
N LYS A 449 -1.60 -8.58 36.34
CA LYS A 449 -2.27 -7.27 36.54
C LYS A 449 -3.69 -7.28 35.97
N ILE A 450 -3.89 -7.79 34.77
CA ILE A 450 -5.21 -7.87 34.12
C ILE A 450 -6.14 -8.81 34.87
N LEU A 451 -5.67 -9.99 35.32
CA LEU A 451 -6.48 -10.93 36.08
C LEU A 451 -6.87 -10.38 37.47
N VAL A 452 -5.97 -9.68 38.16
CA VAL A 452 -6.26 -9.01 39.42
C VAL A 452 -7.32 -7.93 39.22
N LYS A 453 -7.14 -7.06 38.23
CA LYS A 453 -8.10 -6.01 37.84
C LYS A 453 -9.50 -6.58 37.63
N ASN A 454 -9.59 -7.67 36.89
CA ASN A 454 -10.85 -8.33 36.56
C ASN A 454 -11.36 -9.29 37.67
N LYS A 455 -10.68 -9.37 38.83
CA LYS A 455 -11.02 -10.25 39.96
C LYS A 455 -11.03 -11.74 39.60
N LEU A 456 -10.25 -12.14 38.59
CA LEU A 456 -10.18 -13.51 38.07
C LEU A 456 -9.00 -14.32 38.64
N ILE A 457 -8.09 -13.69 39.39
CA ILE A 457 -6.88 -14.36 39.90
C ILE A 457 -7.16 -15.57 40.79
N LYS A 458 -8.26 -15.54 41.53
CA LYS A 458 -8.71 -16.61 42.41
C LYS A 458 -9.24 -17.83 41.66
N ASP A 459 -9.60 -17.65 40.39
CA ASP A 459 -10.15 -18.72 39.52
C ASP A 459 -9.03 -19.58 38.91
N ILE A 460 -7.76 -19.23 39.21
CA ILE A 460 -6.59 -20.03 38.87
C ILE A 460 -6.08 -20.71 40.15
N PRO A 461 -6.29 -22.04 40.31
CA PRO A 461 -5.95 -22.75 41.55
C PRO A 461 -4.48 -22.66 41.96
N ALA A 462 -3.57 -22.48 41.02
CA ALA A 462 -2.18 -22.12 41.22
C ALA A 462 -1.76 -21.25 40.07
N TYR A 463 -1.73 -19.92 40.24
CA TYR A 463 -1.24 -19.02 39.21
C TYR A 463 0.19 -19.39 38.86
N GLN A 464 0.37 -19.92 37.66
CA GLN A 464 1.70 -20.14 37.10
C GLN A 464 1.94 -18.99 36.10
N PRO A 465 3.06 -18.23 36.23
CA PRO A 465 3.43 -17.22 35.28
C PRO A 465 3.48 -17.80 33.86
N LEU A 466 2.98 -17.07 32.89
CA LEU A 466 3.18 -17.43 31.49
C LEU A 466 4.69 -17.55 31.25
N LYS A 467 5.14 -18.71 30.80
CA LYS A 467 6.55 -18.87 30.42
C LYS A 467 6.80 -17.99 29.21
N ASN A 468 7.86 -17.20 29.26
CA ASN A 468 8.42 -16.50 28.11
C ASN A 468 8.97 -17.56 27.13
N ASN A 469 8.11 -18.26 26.42
CA ASN A 469 8.52 -19.14 25.36
C ASN A 469 8.72 -18.27 24.11
N ASN A 470 9.94 -17.87 23.84
CA ASN A 470 10.38 -17.35 22.55
C ASN A 470 10.21 -18.38 21.41
N SER A 471 9.55 -19.50 21.66
CA SER A 471 9.34 -20.61 20.73
C SER A 471 7.92 -21.20 20.78
N GLY A 472 6.92 -20.47 21.28
CA GLY A 472 5.58 -21.01 21.59
C GLY A 472 4.56 -20.98 20.44
N PHE A 473 4.95 -20.72 19.21
CA PHE A 473 4.07 -20.92 18.06
C PHE A 473 4.38 -22.28 17.43
N ASN A 474 3.52 -23.27 17.63
CA ASN A 474 3.54 -24.46 16.80
C ASN A 474 3.13 -24.05 15.37
N ILE A 475 4.10 -23.65 14.57
CA ILE A 475 3.95 -23.49 13.13
C ILE A 475 3.83 -24.92 12.59
N PHE A 476 2.63 -25.33 12.27
CA PHE A 476 2.44 -26.55 11.49
C PHE A 476 2.74 -26.22 10.04
N THR A 477 3.84 -26.82 9.54
CA THR A 477 4.20 -26.88 8.11
C THR A 477 3.11 -27.57 7.30
#